data_6d82144ade9750bc2856bb7c90020e1e
#
_entry.id   6d82144ade9750bc2856bb7c90020e1e
#
_cell.length_a   1.000
_cell.length_b   1.000
_cell.length_c   1.000
_cell.angle_alpha   90.00
_cell.angle_beta   90.00
_cell.angle_gamma   90.00
#
_symmetry.space_group_name_H-M   'P 1'
#
loop_
_entity.id
_entity.type
_entity.pdbx_description
1 polymer ?
#
loop_
_entity_poly.entity_id
_entity_poly.type
_entity_poly.pdbx_seq_one_letter_code
_entity_poly.pdbx_strand_id
1 'polypeptide(L)'
;MNAYVRRSCVAGAIFLAGAPVLAQESARLALGEKVFAASCKSCHDTGKAQNDAPQLSEQTEWKDRAGKGRPELYKNSIEGFSGYFAMPPRGGNAALSDDEVKAAVDYMLVRAGIR
;
A
#
# COMPACT_ATOMS: atom_id res chain seq x y z
N MET A 1 11.65 -49.97 -47.23
CA MET A 1 12.37 -48.89 -46.49
C MET A 1 11.33 -47.88 -45.99
N ASN A 2 10.90 -47.97 -44.74
CA ASN A 2 9.87 -47.10 -44.16
C ASN A 2 10.53 -46.07 -43.24
N ALA A 3 10.54 -44.83 -43.69
CA ALA A 3 11.00 -43.71 -42.88
C ALA A 3 9.89 -43.26 -41.91
N TYR A 4 10.05 -43.54 -40.63
CA TYR A 4 9.19 -43.00 -39.55
C TYR A 4 9.60 -41.55 -39.27
N VAL A 5 8.76 -40.61 -39.69
CA VAL A 5 8.87 -39.20 -39.28
C VAL A 5 8.32 -39.06 -37.86
N ARG A 6 9.22 -38.91 -36.91
CA ARG A 6 8.85 -38.52 -35.53
C ARG A 6 8.43 -37.06 -35.49
N ARG A 7 7.15 -36.80 -35.30
CA ARG A 7 6.63 -35.47 -34.98
C ARG A 7 6.87 -35.22 -33.50
N SER A 8 7.86 -34.37 -33.17
CA SER A 8 8.07 -33.87 -31.84
C SER A 8 7.02 -32.78 -31.54
N CYS A 9 6.04 -33.09 -30.68
CA CYS A 9 5.16 -32.08 -30.10
C CYS A 9 5.94 -31.31 -29.05
N VAL A 10 6.32 -30.07 -29.38
CA VAL A 10 6.83 -29.12 -28.40
C VAL A 10 5.62 -28.58 -27.64
N ALA A 11 5.40 -29.10 -26.44
CA ALA A 11 4.41 -28.54 -25.53
C ALA A 11 4.93 -27.19 -24.99
N GLY A 12 4.41 -26.09 -25.56
CA GLY A 12 4.69 -24.75 -25.08
C GLY A 12 4.06 -24.56 -23.69
N ALA A 13 4.89 -24.49 -22.66
CA ALA A 13 4.46 -24.10 -21.33
C ALA A 13 4.09 -22.61 -21.34
N ILE A 14 2.80 -22.31 -21.31
CA ILE A 14 2.31 -20.95 -21.11
C ILE A 14 2.51 -20.63 -19.62
N PHE A 15 3.58 -19.91 -19.29
CA PHE A 15 3.78 -19.35 -17.95
C PHE A 15 2.79 -18.20 -17.76
N LEU A 16 1.73 -18.44 -16.98
CA LEU A 16 0.84 -17.40 -16.46
C LEU A 16 1.58 -16.63 -15.35
N ALA A 17 2.41 -15.68 -15.73
CA ALA A 17 3.24 -14.88 -14.81
C ALA A 17 2.44 -13.85 -13.98
N GLY A 18 1.11 -13.78 -14.12
CA GLY A 18 0.28 -12.78 -13.42
C GLY A 18 -0.18 -13.13 -12.00
N ALA A 19 -0.28 -14.41 -11.67
CA ALA A 19 -0.81 -14.85 -10.39
C ALA A 19 0.05 -14.46 -9.16
N PRO A 20 1.39 -14.52 -9.19
CA PRO A 20 2.20 -14.16 -8.03
C PRO A 20 2.16 -12.67 -7.67
N VAL A 21 2.03 -11.78 -8.64
CA VAL A 21 2.00 -10.32 -8.42
C VAL A 21 0.70 -9.91 -7.71
N LEU A 22 -0.45 -10.41 -8.15
CA LEU A 22 -1.74 -10.10 -7.54
C LEU A 22 -1.84 -10.65 -6.11
N ALA A 23 -1.31 -11.86 -5.86
CA ALA A 23 -1.26 -12.45 -4.53
C ALA A 23 -0.37 -11.62 -3.58
N GLN A 24 0.75 -11.11 -4.08
CA GLN A 24 1.66 -10.26 -3.30
C GLN A 24 1.03 -8.91 -2.94
N GLU A 25 0.33 -8.29 -3.87
CA GLU A 25 -0.39 -7.04 -3.62
C GLU A 25 -1.51 -7.23 -2.59
N SER A 26 -2.31 -8.29 -2.70
CA SER A 26 -3.36 -8.57 -1.73
C SER A 26 -2.82 -8.84 -0.33
N ALA A 27 -1.71 -9.56 -0.20
CA ALA A 27 -1.04 -9.81 1.07
C ALA A 27 -0.49 -8.50 1.69
N ARG A 28 0.05 -7.61 0.85
CA ARG A 28 0.52 -6.30 1.29
C ARG A 28 -0.62 -5.42 1.81
N LEU A 29 -1.74 -5.38 1.12
CA LEU A 29 -2.92 -4.62 1.56
C LEU A 29 -3.52 -5.21 2.85
N ALA A 30 -3.53 -6.54 3.02
CA ALA A 30 -3.99 -7.17 4.26
C ALA A 30 -3.07 -6.85 5.46
N LEU A 31 -1.76 -6.78 5.24
CA LEU A 31 -0.81 -6.28 6.24
C LEU A 31 -1.11 -4.82 6.57
N GLY A 32 -1.28 -3.99 5.55
CA GLY A 32 -1.60 -2.56 5.69
C GLY A 32 -2.86 -2.30 6.49
N GLU A 33 -3.91 -3.10 6.26
CA GLU A 33 -5.16 -3.04 7.02
C GLU A 33 -4.94 -3.28 8.51
N LYS A 34 -4.18 -4.30 8.87
CA LYS A 34 -3.87 -4.61 10.28
C LYS A 34 -3.10 -3.48 10.95
N VAL A 35 -2.07 -2.97 10.29
CA VAL A 35 -1.27 -1.85 10.82
C VAL A 35 -2.10 -0.58 10.94
N PHE A 36 -2.90 -0.27 9.91
CA PHE A 36 -3.81 0.86 9.93
C PHE A 36 -4.77 0.80 11.13
N ALA A 37 -5.42 -0.33 11.33
CA ALA A 37 -6.38 -0.51 12.42
C ALA A 37 -5.74 -0.32 13.81
N ALA A 38 -4.48 -0.75 13.96
CA ALA A 38 -3.77 -0.71 15.22
C ALA A 38 -3.13 0.66 15.53
N SER A 39 -2.64 1.39 14.52
CA SER A 39 -1.75 2.54 14.74
C SER A 39 -2.13 3.82 14.01
N CYS A 40 -3.02 3.78 13.02
CA CYS A 40 -3.31 4.93 12.16
C CYS A 40 -4.78 5.40 12.26
N LYS A 41 -5.69 4.46 12.47
CA LYS A 41 -7.14 4.68 12.44
C LYS A 41 -7.59 5.75 13.43
N SER A 42 -7.00 5.78 14.63
CA SER A 42 -7.38 6.71 15.70
C SER A 42 -7.22 8.19 15.32
N CYS A 43 -6.40 8.49 14.29
CA CYS A 43 -6.22 9.84 13.78
C CYS A 43 -6.85 10.03 12.39
N HIS A 44 -6.80 9.02 11.52
CA HIS A 44 -7.14 9.15 10.11
C HIS A 44 -8.53 8.63 9.70
N ASP A 45 -9.27 7.98 10.59
CA ASP A 45 -10.62 7.42 10.31
C ASP A 45 -11.57 7.59 11.50
N THR A 46 -11.67 8.81 12.00
CA THR A 46 -12.52 9.14 13.15
C THR A 46 -13.75 9.97 12.78
N GLY A 47 -13.86 10.37 11.50
CA GLY A 47 -14.89 11.31 11.04
C GLY A 47 -14.68 12.75 11.49
N LYS A 48 -13.64 13.02 12.28
CA LYS A 48 -13.20 14.35 12.70
C LYS A 48 -11.67 14.40 12.65
N ALA A 49 -11.11 15.48 12.10
CA ALA A 49 -9.67 15.66 12.09
C ALA A 49 -9.12 15.67 13.52
N GLN A 50 -8.37 14.65 13.87
CA GLN A 50 -7.57 14.59 15.09
C GLN A 50 -6.22 15.22 14.77
N ASN A 51 -5.86 16.30 15.49
CA ASN A 51 -4.63 17.04 15.21
C ASN A 51 -4.48 17.42 13.72
N ASP A 52 -5.62 17.74 13.07
CA ASP A 52 -5.68 18.06 11.65
C ASP A 52 -5.19 16.92 10.72
N ALA A 53 -5.22 15.68 11.19
CA ALA A 53 -4.91 14.52 10.38
C ALA A 53 -5.92 14.37 9.24
N PRO A 54 -5.49 14.19 7.97
CA PRO A 54 -6.40 14.02 6.86
C PRO A 54 -7.22 12.73 7.04
N GLN A 55 -8.54 12.87 6.99
CA GLN A 55 -9.45 11.73 7.14
C GLN A 55 -9.55 10.95 5.85
N LEU A 56 -9.73 9.62 5.90
CA LEU A 56 -9.89 8.79 4.70
C LEU A 56 -11.06 9.21 3.81
N SER A 57 -12.06 9.88 4.37
CA SER A 57 -13.20 10.46 3.63
C SER A 57 -12.85 11.71 2.81
N GLU A 58 -11.72 12.35 3.08
CA GLU A 58 -11.29 13.59 2.43
C GLU A 58 -10.49 13.29 1.15
N GLN A 59 -11.16 12.75 0.14
CA GLN A 59 -10.51 12.28 -1.09
C GLN A 59 -9.66 13.34 -1.79
N THR A 60 -10.09 14.60 -1.79
CA THR A 60 -9.33 15.70 -2.41
C THR A 60 -7.99 15.90 -1.71
N GLU A 61 -8.00 15.90 -0.38
CA GLU A 61 -6.78 16.01 0.44
C GLU A 61 -5.79 14.87 0.16
N TRP A 62 -6.31 13.65 -0.04
CA TRP A 62 -5.48 12.50 -0.39
C TRP A 62 -4.96 12.56 -1.82
N LYS A 63 -5.72 13.09 -2.79
CA LYS A 63 -5.23 13.30 -4.17
C LYS A 63 -4.06 14.27 -4.21
N ASP A 64 -4.15 15.38 -3.50
CA ASP A 64 -3.09 16.39 -3.46
C ASP A 64 -1.81 15.84 -2.83
N ARG A 65 -1.95 15.06 -1.75
CA ARG A 65 -0.81 14.39 -1.11
C ARG A 65 -0.20 13.31 -2.01
N ALA A 66 -1.03 12.47 -2.61
CA ALA A 66 -0.58 11.41 -3.52
C ALA A 66 0.08 11.98 -4.79
N GLY A 67 -0.32 13.17 -5.22
CA GLY A 67 0.31 13.90 -6.33
C GLY A 67 1.80 14.20 -6.12
N LYS A 68 2.27 14.22 -4.87
CA LYS A 68 3.69 14.36 -4.53
C LYS A 68 4.47 13.04 -4.68
N GLY A 69 3.77 11.94 -4.89
CA GLY A 69 4.33 10.61 -5.07
C GLY A 69 4.38 9.77 -3.79
N ARG A 70 4.29 8.46 -3.95
CA ARG A 70 4.35 7.50 -2.82
C ARG A 70 5.62 7.61 -1.97
N PRO A 71 6.83 7.85 -2.53
CA PRO A 71 8.04 8.00 -1.72
C PRO A 71 7.94 9.11 -0.68
N GLU A 72 7.31 10.23 -1.02
CA GLU A 72 7.10 11.33 -0.07
C GLU A 72 6.12 10.95 1.03
N LEU A 73 5.03 10.26 0.70
CA LEU A 73 4.07 9.76 1.68
C LEU A 73 4.72 8.76 2.65
N TYR A 74 5.51 7.84 2.13
CA TYR A 74 6.24 6.86 2.96
C TYR A 74 7.21 7.55 3.90
N LYS A 75 8.02 8.49 3.39
CA LYS A 75 8.97 9.26 4.18
C LYS A 75 8.26 9.96 5.33
N ASN A 76 7.20 10.72 5.04
CA ASN A 76 6.46 11.49 6.04
C ASN A 76 5.80 10.59 7.09
N SER A 77 5.38 9.38 6.71
CA SER A 77 4.78 8.42 7.64
C SER A 77 5.81 7.72 8.51
N ILE A 78 7.02 7.44 7.97
CA ILE A 78 8.10 6.78 8.71
C ILE A 78 8.82 7.77 9.64
N GLU A 79 9.22 8.92 9.12
CA GLU A 79 10.02 9.92 9.83
C GLU A 79 9.18 10.89 10.66
N GLY A 80 7.85 10.89 10.41
CA GLY A 80 6.95 11.89 10.93
C GLY A 80 6.90 13.14 10.05
N PHE A 81 5.88 13.94 10.26
CA PHE A 81 5.70 15.21 9.59
C PHE A 81 5.55 16.30 10.65
N SER A 82 6.35 17.35 10.51
CA SER A 82 6.28 18.54 11.35
C SER A 82 6.09 19.77 10.46
N GLY A 83 5.13 20.60 10.81
CA GLY A 83 4.79 21.79 10.07
C GLY A 83 3.59 22.45 10.76
N TYR A 84 2.66 22.99 9.98
CA TYR A 84 1.40 23.49 10.53
C TYR A 84 0.59 22.35 11.19
N PHE A 85 0.69 21.14 10.63
CA PHE A 85 0.14 19.91 11.19
C PHE A 85 1.27 18.96 11.54
N ALA A 86 1.10 18.16 12.59
CA ALA A 86 2.13 17.23 13.04
C ALA A 86 1.62 15.79 13.02
N MET A 87 2.39 14.90 12.41
CA MET A 87 2.22 13.47 12.50
C MET A 87 3.45 12.87 13.18
N PRO A 88 3.30 12.10 14.27
CA PRO A 88 4.45 11.46 14.89
C PRO A 88 5.03 10.38 13.97
N PRO A 89 6.34 10.08 14.06
CA PRO A 89 6.97 8.99 13.34
C PRO A 89 6.20 7.68 13.54
N ARG A 90 5.94 6.96 12.44
CA ARG A 90 5.25 5.65 12.45
C ARG A 90 3.87 5.68 13.15
N GLY A 91 3.18 6.83 13.11
CA GLY A 91 1.91 7.00 13.83
C GLY A 91 2.03 6.87 15.35
N GLY A 92 3.22 7.12 15.90
CA GLY A 92 3.52 6.97 17.33
C GLY A 92 3.88 5.56 17.77
N ASN A 93 3.97 4.58 16.85
CA ASN A 93 4.35 3.21 17.15
C ASN A 93 5.76 2.90 16.63
N ALA A 94 6.77 3.12 17.47
CA ALA A 94 8.17 2.91 17.11
C ALA A 94 8.54 1.44 16.81
N ALA A 95 7.69 0.48 17.16
CA ALA A 95 7.93 -0.94 16.88
C ALA A 95 7.62 -1.34 15.43
N LEU A 96 6.90 -0.49 14.67
CA LEU A 96 6.59 -0.78 13.26
C LEU A 96 7.86 -0.70 12.39
N SER A 97 8.02 -1.68 11.51
CA SER A 97 9.02 -1.63 10.44
C SER A 97 8.62 -0.64 9.33
N ASP A 98 9.57 -0.24 8.50
CA ASP A 98 9.30 0.61 7.34
C ASP A 98 8.30 -0.04 6.38
N ASP A 99 8.39 -1.35 6.16
CA ASP A 99 7.50 -2.07 5.25
C ASP A 99 6.06 -2.16 5.79
N GLU A 100 5.89 -2.28 7.09
CA GLU A 100 4.58 -2.21 7.74
C GLU A 100 3.96 -0.83 7.59
N VAL A 101 4.73 0.23 7.80
CA VAL A 101 4.26 1.61 7.63
C VAL A 101 3.89 1.87 6.16
N LYS A 102 4.73 1.45 5.20
CA LYS A 102 4.44 1.58 3.77
C LYS A 102 3.19 0.81 3.37
N ALA A 103 2.99 -0.39 3.90
CA ALA A 103 1.78 -1.18 3.65
C ALA A 103 0.53 -0.46 4.17
N ALA A 104 0.60 0.16 5.35
CA ALA A 104 -0.50 0.95 5.89
C ALA A 104 -0.82 2.17 5.03
N VAL A 105 0.18 2.88 4.52
CA VAL A 105 0.00 3.99 3.58
C VAL A 105 -0.69 3.53 2.30
N ASP A 106 -0.26 2.41 1.71
CA ASP A 106 -0.89 1.86 0.50
C ASP A 106 -2.35 1.48 0.76
N TYR A 107 -2.65 0.86 1.89
CA TYR A 107 -4.01 0.56 2.30
C TYR A 107 -4.86 1.84 2.47
N MET A 108 -4.33 2.87 3.10
CA MET A 108 -5.01 4.16 3.27
C MET A 108 -5.32 4.83 1.94
N LEU A 109 -4.40 4.81 0.97
CA LEU A 109 -4.62 5.32 -0.37
C LEU A 109 -5.78 4.59 -1.06
N VAL A 110 -5.80 3.26 -1.02
CA VAL A 110 -6.90 2.46 -1.59
C VAL A 110 -8.23 2.82 -0.92
N ARG A 111 -8.26 2.95 0.41
CA ARG A 111 -9.46 3.33 1.17
C ARG A 111 -9.93 4.76 0.86
N ALA A 112 -9.02 5.68 0.59
CA ALA A 112 -9.32 7.03 0.15
C ALA A 112 -9.72 7.13 -1.35
N GLY A 113 -9.76 6.00 -2.07
CA GLY A 113 -10.12 5.97 -3.49
C GLY A 113 -9.01 6.42 -4.44
N ILE A 114 -7.75 6.37 -3.99
CA ILE A 114 -6.57 6.73 -4.78
C ILE A 114 -5.93 5.45 -5.33
N ARG A 115 -5.73 5.39 -6.64
CA ARG A 115 -5.11 4.25 -7.34
C ARG A 115 -3.81 4.65 -8.02
#